data_5de64a43b2d9feeb6b120d9df5a5aec2
#
_entry.id   5de64a43b2d9feeb6b120d9df5a5aec2
#
_cell.length_a   1.000
_cell.length_b   1.000
_cell.length_c   1.000
_cell.angle_alpha   90.00
_cell.angle_beta   90.00
_cell.angle_gamma   90.00
#
_symmetry.space_group_name_H-M   'P 1'
#
loop_
_entity.id
_entity.type
_entity.pdbx_description
1 polymer ?
#
loop_
_entity_poly.entity_id
_entity_poly.type
_entity_poly.pdbx_seq_one_letter_code
_entity_poly.pdbx_strand_id
1 'polypeptide(L)'
;MGDERMKKRNGFTLIELLAVIIVLAIIALIAMPIIFNVIENAKIKAMENSTYGVIDAVRMQYMEELLNDEDGTLTLEGDVDELTLSGEHPNGGTWEIVNAADVTTGRGIKVTDVTFASMAGYKCNNDLTTGKVTCAK
;
A
#
# COMPACT_ATOMS: atom_id res chain seq x y z
N MET A 1 57.77 -40.43 -7.23
CA MET A 1 57.31 -39.64 -8.39
C MET A 1 55.78 -39.77 -8.41
N GLY A 2 55.08 -38.76 -7.95
CA GLY A 2 53.64 -38.75 -7.85
C GLY A 2 53.02 -38.48 -9.19
N ASP A 3 52.15 -39.39 -9.66
CA ASP A 3 51.31 -39.27 -10.82
C ASP A 3 50.13 -38.34 -10.44
N GLU A 4 50.30 -37.04 -10.68
CA GLU A 4 49.20 -36.06 -10.56
C GLU A 4 48.23 -36.29 -11.72
N ARG A 5 47.22 -37.13 -11.48
CA ARG A 5 46.08 -37.27 -12.37
C ARG A 5 45.34 -35.94 -12.46
N MET A 6 45.58 -35.19 -13.51
CA MET A 6 44.80 -34.02 -13.86
C MET A 6 43.32 -34.42 -13.97
N LYS A 7 42.54 -33.98 -12.97
CA LYS A 7 41.10 -34.14 -12.92
C LYS A 7 40.49 -33.35 -14.09
N LYS A 8 40.03 -34.02 -15.15
CA LYS A 8 39.31 -33.40 -16.27
C LYS A 8 38.12 -32.63 -15.71
N ARG A 9 38.15 -31.32 -15.81
CA ARG A 9 36.99 -30.46 -15.54
C ARG A 9 36.09 -30.53 -16.76
N ASN A 10 34.92 -31.13 -16.62
CA ASN A 10 33.87 -31.07 -17.64
C ASN A 10 33.35 -29.64 -17.69
N GLY A 11 33.59 -28.93 -18.78
CA GLY A 11 33.02 -27.63 -19.08
C GLY A 11 31.66 -27.80 -19.76
N PHE A 12 30.76 -26.85 -19.57
CA PHE A 12 29.49 -26.78 -20.27
C PHE A 12 29.71 -26.57 -21.77
N THR A 13 28.92 -27.23 -22.59
CA THR A 13 28.91 -27.00 -24.02
C THR A 13 28.14 -25.75 -24.37
N LEU A 14 28.49 -25.08 -25.47
CA LEU A 14 27.82 -23.86 -25.93
C LEU A 14 26.31 -24.09 -26.21
N ILE A 15 25.97 -25.30 -26.68
CA ILE A 15 24.58 -25.69 -26.96
C ILE A 15 23.77 -25.92 -25.69
N GLU A 16 24.36 -26.41 -24.61
CA GLU A 16 23.68 -26.53 -23.30
C GLU A 16 23.34 -25.16 -22.75
N LEU A 17 24.26 -24.19 -22.84
CA LEU A 17 24.00 -22.83 -22.43
C LEU A 17 22.89 -22.20 -23.28
N LEU A 18 22.93 -22.37 -24.58
CA LEU A 18 21.91 -21.86 -25.50
C LEU A 18 20.53 -22.43 -25.17
N ALA A 19 20.43 -23.73 -24.91
CA ALA A 19 19.15 -24.37 -24.53
C ALA A 19 18.55 -23.79 -23.25
N VAL A 20 19.39 -23.54 -22.23
CA VAL A 20 18.94 -22.96 -20.97
C VAL A 20 18.38 -21.54 -21.15
N ILE A 21 19.07 -20.67 -21.91
CA ILE A 21 18.59 -19.30 -22.12
C ILE A 21 17.29 -19.25 -22.93
N ILE A 22 17.07 -20.16 -23.87
CA ILE A 22 15.83 -20.27 -24.64
C ILE A 22 14.66 -20.64 -23.69
N VAL A 23 14.87 -21.65 -22.84
CA VAL A 23 13.85 -22.07 -21.86
C VAL A 23 13.51 -20.91 -20.88
N LEU A 24 14.54 -20.21 -20.35
CA LEU A 24 14.34 -19.07 -19.48
C LEU A 24 13.60 -17.93 -20.18
N ALA A 25 13.88 -17.68 -21.46
CA ALA A 25 13.17 -16.66 -22.24
C ALA A 25 11.67 -16.96 -22.38
N ILE A 26 11.32 -18.23 -22.64
CA ILE A 26 9.92 -18.67 -22.74
C ILE A 26 9.19 -18.51 -21.39
N ILE A 27 9.83 -18.92 -20.30
CA ILE A 27 9.26 -18.77 -18.94
C ILE A 27 9.06 -17.29 -18.62
N ALA A 28 10.04 -16.44 -18.89
CA ALA A 28 9.95 -15.00 -18.64
C ALA A 28 8.78 -14.36 -19.42
N LEU A 29 8.58 -14.75 -20.69
CA LEU A 29 7.51 -14.22 -21.53
C LEU A 29 6.11 -14.49 -20.94
N ILE A 30 5.91 -15.65 -20.33
CA ILE A 30 4.63 -16.04 -19.71
C ILE A 30 4.49 -15.43 -18.31
N ALA A 31 5.59 -15.35 -17.56
CA ALA A 31 5.56 -14.89 -16.16
C ALA A 31 5.37 -13.37 -16.03
N MET A 32 5.91 -12.56 -16.95
CA MET A 32 5.85 -11.08 -16.85
C MET A 32 4.44 -10.53 -16.66
N PRO A 33 3.44 -10.85 -17.50
CA PRO A 33 2.10 -10.27 -17.36
C PRO A 33 1.43 -10.66 -16.03
N ILE A 34 1.72 -11.85 -15.52
CA ILE A 34 1.18 -12.31 -14.23
C ILE A 34 1.80 -11.52 -13.07
N ILE A 35 3.10 -11.28 -13.12
CA ILE A 35 3.84 -10.55 -12.09
C ILE A 35 3.35 -9.10 -12.00
N PHE A 36 3.11 -8.42 -13.12
CA PHE A 36 2.61 -7.04 -13.11
C PHE A 36 1.25 -6.93 -12.42
N ASN A 37 0.32 -7.85 -12.70
CA ASN A 37 -0.99 -7.88 -12.03
C ASN A 37 -0.87 -8.11 -10.51
N VAL A 38 0.05 -8.98 -10.09
CA VAL A 38 0.31 -9.23 -8.66
C VAL A 38 0.86 -7.99 -7.96
N ILE A 39 1.82 -7.31 -8.61
CA ILE A 39 2.41 -6.08 -8.07
C ILE A 39 1.37 -4.98 -7.96
N GLU A 40 0.52 -4.78 -8.97
CA GLU A 40 -0.54 -3.78 -8.93
C GLU A 40 -1.53 -4.05 -7.80
N ASN A 41 -2.01 -5.28 -7.67
CA ASN A 41 -2.89 -5.68 -6.57
C ASN A 41 -2.23 -5.49 -5.19
N ALA A 42 -0.95 -5.81 -5.06
CA ALA A 42 -0.21 -5.59 -3.82
C ALA A 42 -0.11 -4.10 -3.46
N LYS A 43 0.12 -3.23 -4.44
CA LYS A 43 0.14 -1.77 -4.26
C LYS A 43 -1.23 -1.24 -3.83
N ILE A 44 -2.32 -1.68 -4.47
CA ILE A 44 -3.69 -1.30 -4.07
C ILE A 44 -3.94 -1.68 -2.61
N LYS A 45 -3.57 -2.89 -2.20
CA LYS A 45 -3.70 -3.33 -0.81
C LYS A 45 -2.86 -2.50 0.17
N ALA A 46 -1.66 -2.10 -0.23
CA ALA A 46 -0.83 -1.22 0.58
C ALA A 46 -1.48 0.15 0.76
N MET A 47 -2.08 0.74 -0.29
CA MET A 47 -2.83 1.99 -0.21
C MET A 47 -4.08 1.88 0.68
N GLU A 48 -4.85 0.80 0.54
CA GLU A 48 -5.99 0.52 1.42
C GLU A 48 -5.53 0.50 2.89
N ASN A 49 -4.43 -0.17 3.20
CA ASN A 49 -3.87 -0.21 4.55
C ASN A 49 -3.38 1.16 5.03
N SER A 50 -2.72 1.94 4.17
CA SER A 50 -2.30 3.31 4.50
C SER A 50 -3.49 4.22 4.77
N THR A 51 -4.59 4.03 4.04
CA THR A 51 -5.83 4.79 4.26
C THR A 51 -6.52 4.43 5.58
N TYR A 52 -6.42 3.18 6.06
CA TYR A 52 -6.81 2.84 7.44
C TYR A 52 -5.96 3.60 8.46
N GLY A 53 -4.67 3.79 8.18
CA GLY A 53 -3.79 4.64 9.00
C GLY A 53 -4.26 6.10 9.07
N VAL A 54 -4.80 6.64 7.97
CA VAL A 54 -5.42 7.98 7.95
C VAL A 54 -6.62 8.02 8.89
N ILE A 55 -7.51 7.03 8.83
CA ILE A 55 -8.68 6.95 9.72
C ILE A 55 -8.25 6.88 11.20
N ASP A 56 -7.20 6.12 11.48
CA ASP A 56 -6.66 6.02 12.84
C ASP A 56 -6.04 7.33 13.33
N ALA A 57 -5.35 8.07 12.45
CA ALA A 57 -4.80 9.39 12.79
C ALA A 57 -5.89 10.42 13.08
N VAL A 58 -6.95 10.46 12.27
CA VAL A 58 -8.12 11.31 12.52
C VAL A 58 -8.77 10.97 13.87
N ARG A 59 -8.89 9.68 14.17
CA ARG A 59 -9.42 9.22 15.47
C ARG A 59 -8.56 9.70 16.62
N MET A 60 -7.24 9.60 16.51
CA MET A 60 -6.30 10.06 17.53
C MET A 60 -6.39 11.57 17.73
N GLN A 61 -6.39 12.35 16.65
CA GLN A 61 -6.56 13.79 16.70
C GLN A 61 -7.88 14.20 17.39
N TYR A 62 -8.98 13.57 17.00
CA TYR A 62 -10.29 13.81 17.63
C TYR A 62 -10.30 13.50 19.12
N MET A 63 -9.67 12.40 19.55
CA MET A 63 -9.55 12.05 20.96
C MET A 63 -8.68 13.04 21.73
N GLU A 64 -7.61 13.52 21.13
CA GLU A 64 -6.72 14.53 21.72
C GLU A 64 -7.44 15.87 21.88
N GLU A 65 -8.20 16.31 20.88
CA GLU A 65 -9.03 17.49 20.94
C GLU A 65 -10.07 17.39 22.06
N LEU A 66 -10.76 16.25 22.19
CA LEU A 66 -11.72 16.02 23.28
C LEU A 66 -11.11 16.12 24.69
N LEU A 67 -9.82 15.78 24.85
CA LEU A 67 -9.13 15.87 26.14
C LEU A 67 -8.65 17.28 26.46
N ASN A 68 -8.36 18.08 25.43
CA ASN A 68 -7.79 19.42 25.55
C ASN A 68 -8.83 20.53 25.37
N ASP A 69 -10.08 20.17 25.02
CA ASP A 69 -11.13 21.13 24.68
C ASP A 69 -11.73 21.79 25.93
N GLU A 70 -11.26 23.00 26.23
CA GLU A 70 -11.87 23.88 27.23
C GLU A 70 -13.03 24.73 26.66
N ASP A 71 -13.13 24.86 25.33
CA ASP A 71 -14.06 25.77 24.64
C ASP A 71 -15.18 25.06 23.82
N GLY A 72 -15.16 23.73 23.68
CA GLY A 72 -16.20 22.95 22.99
C GLY A 72 -16.18 23.08 21.46
N THR A 73 -15.05 23.47 20.88
CA THR A 73 -14.87 23.58 19.41
C THR A 73 -14.02 22.44 18.87
N LEU A 74 -14.68 21.36 18.43
CA LEU A 74 -13.99 20.21 17.82
C LEU A 74 -13.82 20.41 16.31
N THR A 75 -12.66 20.04 15.80
CA THR A 75 -12.41 19.97 14.35
C THR A 75 -13.12 18.72 13.79
N LEU A 76 -14.10 18.92 12.92
CA LEU A 76 -14.91 17.84 12.37
C LEU A 76 -14.60 17.49 10.91
N GLU A 77 -13.71 18.24 10.27
CA GLU A 77 -13.30 18.04 8.88
C GLU A 77 -11.90 18.63 8.64
N GLY A 78 -11.19 18.12 7.65
CA GLY A 78 -9.88 18.63 7.27
C GLY A 78 -9.26 17.91 6.06
N ASP A 79 -8.09 18.37 5.69
CA ASP A 79 -7.29 17.74 4.65
C ASP A 79 -6.40 16.63 5.26
N VAL A 80 -6.22 15.55 4.51
CA VAL A 80 -5.46 14.37 5.00
C VAL A 80 -3.96 14.60 5.02
N ASP A 81 -3.45 15.55 4.24
CA ASP A 81 -2.02 15.90 4.18
C ASP A 81 -1.52 16.67 5.41
N GLU A 82 -2.44 17.24 6.20
CA GLU A 82 -2.14 17.92 7.47
C GLU A 82 -2.02 16.97 8.66
N LEU A 83 -2.43 15.70 8.49
CA LEU A 83 -2.42 14.71 9.57
C LEU A 83 -1.00 14.21 9.88
N THR A 84 -0.71 14.00 11.16
CA THR A 84 0.52 13.34 11.60
C THR A 84 0.38 11.83 11.45
N LEU A 85 1.07 11.25 10.47
CA LEU A 85 1.00 9.83 10.12
C LEU A 85 2.33 9.13 10.28
N SER A 86 2.28 7.85 10.61
CA SER A 86 3.43 6.96 10.53
C SER A 86 3.34 6.15 9.22
N GLY A 87 4.29 6.33 8.31
CA GLY A 87 4.32 5.62 7.03
C GLY A 87 4.29 6.53 5.81
N GLU A 88 3.71 6.06 4.70
CA GLU A 88 3.55 6.87 3.49
C GLU A 88 2.48 7.94 3.72
N HIS A 89 2.87 9.20 3.57
CA HIS A 89 1.93 10.32 3.67
C HIS A 89 1.05 10.41 2.43
N PRO A 90 -0.28 10.58 2.60
CA PRO A 90 -1.16 10.94 1.49
C PRO A 90 -0.76 12.31 0.96
N ASN A 91 -0.97 12.53 -0.32
CA ASN A 91 -0.71 13.80 -1.00
C ASN A 91 -2.00 14.53 -1.44
N GLY A 92 -3.15 14.09 -0.92
CA GLY A 92 -4.44 14.72 -1.12
C GLY A 92 -5.59 13.85 -0.63
N GLY A 93 -6.74 14.46 -0.51
CA GLY A 93 -7.97 13.87 0.03
C GLY A 93 -8.44 14.64 1.25
N THR A 94 -9.66 14.35 1.67
CA THR A 94 -10.31 15.00 2.81
C THR A 94 -10.85 13.97 3.80
N TRP A 95 -10.99 14.39 5.04
CA TRP A 95 -11.66 13.62 6.06
C TRP A 95 -12.76 14.44 6.74
N GLU A 96 -13.79 13.76 7.23
CA GLU A 96 -14.94 14.35 7.89
C GLU A 96 -15.44 13.42 8.99
N ILE A 97 -15.77 13.95 10.16
CA ILE A 97 -16.44 13.22 11.22
C ILE A 97 -17.96 13.33 11.01
N VAL A 98 -18.55 12.26 10.54
CA VAL A 98 -19.99 12.19 10.22
C VAL A 98 -20.82 11.68 11.39
N ASN A 99 -20.21 10.94 12.31
CA ASN A 99 -20.88 10.44 13.53
C ASN A 99 -19.88 10.32 14.69
N ALA A 100 -19.98 11.25 15.64
CA ALA A 100 -19.10 11.30 16.81
C ALA A 100 -19.18 10.03 17.68
N ALA A 101 -20.36 9.38 17.77
CA ALA A 101 -20.53 8.15 18.56
C ALA A 101 -19.77 6.94 17.99
N ASP A 102 -19.53 6.93 16.69
CA ASP A 102 -18.87 5.84 15.98
C ASP A 102 -17.40 6.11 15.61
N VAL A 103 -16.82 7.23 16.05
CA VAL A 103 -15.41 7.59 15.80
C VAL A 103 -14.46 6.51 16.35
N THR A 104 -14.75 5.98 17.53
CA THR A 104 -13.93 4.93 18.17
C THR A 104 -13.84 3.65 17.35
N THR A 105 -14.84 3.35 16.54
CA THR A 105 -14.88 2.18 15.64
C THR A 105 -14.32 2.49 14.24
N GLY A 106 -14.01 3.77 13.96
CA GLY A 106 -13.61 4.26 12.64
C GLY A 106 -14.76 4.44 11.64
N ARG A 107 -15.98 4.00 11.97
CA ARG A 107 -17.15 4.16 11.10
C ARG A 107 -17.75 5.57 11.14
N GLY A 108 -17.46 6.32 12.19
CA GLY A 108 -17.85 7.72 12.30
C GLY A 108 -16.98 8.68 11.49
N ILE A 109 -15.92 8.20 10.87
CA ILE A 109 -14.96 8.98 10.09
C ILE A 109 -15.12 8.63 8.62
N LYS A 110 -15.39 9.62 7.80
CA LYS A 110 -15.41 9.50 6.34
C LYS A 110 -14.11 10.04 5.77
N VAL A 111 -13.47 9.28 4.91
CA VAL A 111 -12.33 9.74 4.11
C VAL A 111 -12.70 9.69 2.64
N THR A 112 -12.33 10.75 1.92
CA THR A 112 -12.73 10.92 0.52
C THR A 112 -11.52 11.26 -0.33
N ASP A 113 -11.41 10.57 -1.46
CA ASP A 113 -10.39 10.83 -2.49
C ASP A 113 -8.94 10.84 -1.97
N VAL A 114 -8.63 9.99 -0.99
CA VAL A 114 -7.27 9.87 -0.47
C VAL A 114 -6.33 9.34 -1.55
N THR A 115 -5.27 10.09 -1.82
CA THR A 115 -4.28 9.77 -2.86
C THR A 115 -2.89 9.64 -2.27
N PHE A 116 -2.06 8.80 -2.90
CA PHE A 116 -0.67 8.58 -2.51
C PHE A 116 0.26 8.74 -3.71
N ALA A 117 1.47 9.23 -3.47
CA ALA A 117 2.48 9.46 -4.52
C ALA A 117 2.93 8.14 -5.17
N SER A 118 2.96 7.05 -4.41
CA SER A 118 3.36 5.71 -4.87
C SER A 118 2.47 5.15 -5.98
N MET A 119 1.24 5.67 -6.12
CA MET A 119 0.25 5.17 -7.07
C MET A 119 -0.67 6.27 -7.61
N ALA A 120 -0.08 7.15 -8.43
CA ALA A 120 -0.79 8.26 -9.05
C ALA A 120 -2.02 7.80 -9.88
N GLY A 121 -3.13 8.51 -9.69
CA GLY A 121 -4.40 8.23 -10.39
C GLY A 121 -5.33 7.25 -9.68
N TYR A 122 -4.93 6.69 -8.55
CA TYR A 122 -5.81 5.92 -7.66
C TYR A 122 -6.32 6.79 -6.52
N LYS A 123 -7.57 6.59 -6.14
CA LYS A 123 -8.25 7.28 -5.06
C LYS A 123 -8.84 6.26 -4.09
N CYS A 124 -8.65 6.49 -2.81
CA CYS A 124 -9.16 5.64 -1.75
C CYS A 124 -10.31 6.31 -1.01
N ASN A 125 -11.34 5.56 -0.76
CA ASN A 125 -12.52 5.98 -0.01
C ASN A 125 -12.92 4.87 0.96
N ASN A 126 -13.57 5.22 2.07
CA ASN A 126 -14.14 4.25 2.97
C ASN A 126 -15.67 4.19 2.87
N ASP A 127 -16.21 3.02 3.14
CA ASP A 127 -17.64 2.78 3.30
C ASP A 127 -17.99 2.83 4.80
N LEU A 128 -18.80 3.79 5.19
CA LEU A 128 -19.21 4.00 6.59
C LEU A 128 -20.03 2.83 7.17
N THR A 129 -20.74 2.09 6.31
CA THR A 129 -21.58 0.97 6.74
C THR A 129 -20.74 -0.25 7.12
N THR A 130 -19.77 -0.56 6.30
CA THR A 130 -18.89 -1.73 6.47
C THR A 130 -17.57 -1.41 7.15
N GLY A 131 -17.16 -0.14 7.15
CA GLY A 131 -15.83 0.31 7.58
C GLY A 131 -14.72 -0.08 6.61
N LYS A 132 -15.07 -0.57 5.41
CA LYS A 132 -14.09 -1.07 4.44
C LYS A 132 -13.56 0.08 3.59
N VAL A 133 -12.23 0.15 3.46
CA VAL A 133 -11.54 1.02 2.52
C VAL A 133 -11.41 0.31 1.17
N THR A 134 -11.62 1.05 0.09
CA THR A 134 -11.41 0.59 -1.29
C THR A 134 -10.70 1.67 -2.09
N CYS A 135 -9.72 1.26 -2.88
CA CYS A 135 -8.98 2.14 -3.77
C CYS A 135 -9.26 1.75 -5.22
N ALA A 136 -9.61 2.74 -6.05
CA ALA A 136 -9.89 2.57 -7.47
C ALA A 136 -9.28 3.70 -8.30
N LYS A 137 -9.15 3.47 -9.60
CA LYS A 137 -8.62 4.42 -10.59
C LYS A 137 -9.71 5.34 -11.10
#